data_95eb1479daaadc1e2b6d7c6feeb99cc8
#
_entry.id   95eb1479daaadc1e2b6d7c6feeb99cc8
#
_cell.length_a   1.000
_cell.length_b   1.000
_cell.length_c   1.000
_cell.angle_alpha   90.00
_cell.angle_beta   90.00
_cell.angle_gamma   90.00
#
_symmetry.space_group_name_H-M   'P 1'
#
loop_
_entity.id
_entity.type
_entity.pdbx_description
1 polymer ?
#
loop_
_entity_poly.entity_id
_entity_poly.type
_entity_poly.pdbx_seq_one_letter_code
_entity_poly.pdbx_strand_id
1 'polypeptide(L)'
;SAGGATASDLSRKPDDTWNSLTVTYSDGDEAQTVSLQTLGVAMSEIYMDGEFLRVPTASLSWETEADDDQRIAVIYAPSTGKCTMREEASKKGKIIMTCKAGRVVTVLRVGDVYTRIVYDGVEGLVLNSCLKFYETPDEDAFTTGLLSAKGKTNTTATVSVYQLTKSRRRLDKIRVGAYLAVMDKVGEWYEVDVNGWHGFVKDANVTLDAPLPD
;
A
#
# COMPACT_ATOMS: atom_id res chain seq x y z
N SER A 1 10.16 9.84 -13.70
CA SER A 1 9.92 11.28 -13.80
C SER A 1 9.24 11.74 -12.53
N ALA A 2 9.92 12.58 -11.73
CA ALA A 2 9.36 13.22 -10.56
C ALA A 2 8.06 13.95 -10.98
N GLY A 3 6.91 13.49 -10.52
CA GLY A 3 5.66 14.19 -10.67
C GLY A 3 5.75 15.49 -9.89
N GLY A 4 5.80 16.63 -10.58
CA GLY A 4 5.86 17.93 -9.94
C GLY A 4 4.70 18.10 -8.94
N ALA A 5 5.01 18.65 -7.77
CA ALA A 5 4.03 18.98 -6.75
C ALA A 5 2.95 19.90 -7.33
N THR A 6 1.69 19.54 -7.12
CA THR A 6 0.57 20.41 -7.47
C THR A 6 0.39 21.48 -6.38
N ALA A 7 -0.27 22.61 -6.70
CA ALA A 7 -0.50 23.70 -5.73
C ALA A 7 -1.24 23.23 -4.45
N SER A 8 -1.99 22.13 -4.52
CA SER A 8 -2.65 21.50 -3.38
C SER A 8 -1.67 20.77 -2.44
N ASP A 9 -0.50 20.39 -2.94
CA ASP A 9 0.52 19.64 -2.16
C ASP A 9 1.33 20.60 -1.28
N LEU A 10 1.43 21.89 -1.62
CA LEU A 10 2.21 22.88 -0.90
C LEU A 10 1.70 23.17 0.53
N SER A 11 0.43 22.88 0.82
CA SER A 11 -0.16 23.04 2.16
C SER A 11 -0.14 21.73 2.99
N ARG A 12 0.19 20.60 2.36
CA ARG A 12 0.23 19.30 3.00
C ARG A 12 1.45 19.20 3.93
N LYS A 13 1.22 18.68 5.13
CA LYS A 13 2.30 18.35 6.08
C LYS A 13 2.60 16.86 6.02
N PRO A 14 3.87 16.45 6.22
CA PRO A 14 4.20 15.05 6.36
C PRO A 14 3.45 14.42 7.53
N ASP A 15 3.04 13.16 7.35
CA ASP A 15 2.47 12.35 8.41
C ASP A 15 3.61 11.58 9.10
N ASP A 16 3.72 11.75 10.40
CA ASP A 16 4.78 11.18 11.22
C ASP A 16 4.43 9.77 11.79
N THR A 17 3.34 9.15 11.35
CA THR A 17 2.90 7.84 11.88
C THR A 17 3.92 6.72 11.64
N TRP A 18 4.78 6.83 10.61
CA TRP A 18 5.84 5.86 10.30
C TRP A 18 7.21 6.16 10.95
N ASN A 19 7.28 7.10 11.90
CA ASN A 19 8.56 7.52 12.52
C ASN A 19 9.30 6.41 13.29
N SER A 20 8.61 5.35 13.71
CA SER A 20 9.24 4.21 14.39
C SER A 20 10.02 3.29 13.44
N LEU A 21 9.77 3.37 12.14
CA LEU A 21 10.43 2.58 11.10
C LEU A 21 11.38 3.45 10.30
N THR A 22 12.67 3.14 10.37
CA THR A 22 13.68 3.79 9.52
C THR A 22 13.61 3.18 8.12
N VAL A 23 13.28 4.02 7.13
CA VAL A 23 13.20 3.63 5.73
C VAL A 23 14.29 4.36 4.94
N THR A 24 15.00 3.62 4.10
CA THR A 24 16.00 4.15 3.18
C THR A 24 15.46 4.08 1.76
N TYR A 25 15.52 5.18 1.05
CA TYR A 25 15.25 5.27 -0.38
C TYR A 25 16.57 5.25 -1.15
N SER A 26 16.64 4.40 -2.17
CA SER A 26 17.81 4.29 -3.04
C SER A 26 17.46 4.66 -4.48
N ASP A 27 18.21 5.60 -5.05
CA ASP A 27 18.11 5.99 -6.45
C ASP A 27 19.51 5.85 -7.07
N GLY A 28 19.71 4.79 -7.84
CA GLY A 28 21.03 4.41 -8.34
C GLY A 28 22.01 4.12 -7.19
N ASP A 29 23.13 4.83 -7.18
CA ASP A 29 24.19 4.69 -6.16
C ASP A 29 23.95 5.55 -4.91
N GLU A 30 22.92 6.38 -4.90
CA GLU A 30 22.59 7.27 -3.78
C GLU A 30 21.52 6.62 -2.89
N ALA A 31 21.73 6.69 -1.58
CA ALA A 31 20.81 6.20 -0.57
C ALA A 31 20.59 7.26 0.51
N GLN A 32 19.34 7.46 0.91
CA GLN A 32 18.93 8.46 1.89
C GLN A 32 17.84 7.95 2.81
N THR A 33 17.94 8.27 4.10
CA THR A 33 16.84 8.03 5.04
C THR A 33 15.69 8.97 4.75
N VAL A 34 14.49 8.44 4.68
CA VAL A 34 13.28 9.16 4.29
C VAL A 34 12.14 8.90 5.25
N SER A 35 11.11 9.74 5.20
CA SER A 35 9.86 9.53 5.94
C SER A 35 8.84 8.82 5.03
N LEU A 36 8.45 7.61 5.40
CA LEU A 36 7.39 6.87 4.70
C LEU A 36 6.03 7.51 5.00
N GLN A 37 5.31 7.87 3.96
CA GLN A 37 3.99 8.51 4.06
C GLN A 37 2.87 7.53 3.74
N THR A 38 3.01 6.77 2.68
CA THR A 38 2.05 5.76 2.27
C THR A 38 2.78 4.57 1.68
N LEU A 39 2.52 3.39 2.22
CA LEU A 39 3.09 2.15 1.72
C LEU A 39 2.13 1.50 0.72
N GLY A 40 2.64 1.13 -0.45
CA GLY A 40 1.97 0.28 -1.42
C GLY A 40 2.79 -0.95 -1.74
N VAL A 41 2.22 -1.89 -2.46
CA VAL A 41 2.94 -3.08 -2.93
C VAL A 41 3.91 -2.70 -4.06
N ALA A 42 3.46 -1.92 -5.03
CA ALA A 42 4.24 -1.48 -6.19
C ALA A 42 4.80 -0.06 -6.02
N MET A 43 3.96 0.88 -5.57
CA MET A 43 4.30 2.29 -5.41
C MET A 43 4.02 2.74 -4.00
N SER A 44 4.98 3.49 -3.45
CA SER A 44 4.87 4.13 -2.14
C SER A 44 5.03 5.63 -2.26
N GLU A 45 4.61 6.36 -1.24
CA GLU A 45 4.86 7.78 -1.12
C GLU A 45 5.79 8.03 0.06
N ILE A 46 6.83 8.83 -0.17
CA ILE A 46 7.81 9.28 0.83
C ILE A 46 7.82 10.80 0.91
N TYR A 47 8.35 11.31 2.02
CA TYR A 47 8.69 12.71 2.17
C TYR A 47 10.22 12.83 2.28
N MET A 48 10.82 13.60 1.39
CA MET A 48 12.27 13.74 1.27
C MET A 48 12.58 15.16 0.78
N ASP A 49 13.55 15.83 1.40
CA ASP A 49 14.03 17.16 1.00
C ASP A 49 12.92 18.22 0.85
N GLY A 50 11.88 18.13 1.68
CA GLY A 50 10.77 19.08 1.68
C GLY A 50 9.65 18.77 0.69
N GLU A 51 9.70 17.64 -0.02
CA GLU A 51 8.76 17.26 -1.05
C GLU A 51 8.14 15.87 -0.81
N PHE A 52 6.90 15.68 -1.27
CA PHE A 52 6.26 14.38 -1.36
C PHE A 52 6.60 13.75 -2.70
N LEU A 53 7.17 12.56 -2.68
CA LEU A 53 7.57 11.81 -3.86
C LEU A 53 6.86 10.46 -3.90
N ARG A 54 6.40 10.07 -5.09
CA ARG A 54 5.95 8.71 -5.37
C ARG A 54 7.10 7.93 -5.96
N VAL A 55 7.45 6.83 -5.32
CA VAL A 55 8.61 6.02 -5.68
C VAL A 55 8.20 4.54 -5.78
N PRO A 56 8.87 3.75 -6.62
CA PRO A 56 8.69 2.30 -6.60
C PRO A 56 8.99 1.75 -5.20
N THR A 57 8.13 0.90 -4.68
CA THR A 57 8.35 0.30 -3.35
C THR A 57 9.62 -0.56 -3.33
N ALA A 58 10.01 -1.14 -4.47
CA ALA A 58 11.27 -1.87 -4.63
C ALA A 58 12.52 -1.02 -4.37
N SER A 59 12.44 0.31 -4.48
CA SER A 59 13.54 1.24 -4.15
C SER A 59 13.66 1.58 -2.66
N LEU A 60 12.74 1.07 -1.83
CA LEU A 60 12.73 1.26 -0.38
C LEU A 60 13.33 0.04 0.33
N SER A 61 14.08 0.30 1.39
CA SER A 61 14.58 -0.73 2.29
C SER A 61 14.40 -0.33 3.76
N TRP A 62 14.32 -1.33 4.61
CA TRP A 62 14.25 -1.20 6.07
C TRP A 62 14.89 -2.42 6.72
N GLU A 63 15.21 -2.32 7.99
CA GLU A 63 15.73 -3.46 8.74
C GLU A 63 14.64 -4.54 8.86
N THR A 64 14.94 -5.74 8.37
CA THR A 64 14.04 -6.88 8.35
C THR A 64 14.80 -8.19 8.38
N GLU A 65 14.22 -9.22 9.01
CA GLU A 65 14.67 -10.62 8.96
C GLU A 65 13.82 -11.44 7.97
N ALA A 66 12.89 -10.81 7.25
CA ALA A 66 12.06 -11.47 6.25
C ALA A 66 12.83 -11.61 4.92
N ASP A 67 12.57 -12.69 4.19
CA ASP A 67 13.04 -12.87 2.83
C ASP A 67 12.45 -11.81 1.88
N ASP A 68 13.10 -11.55 0.75
CA ASP A 68 12.71 -10.47 -0.17
C ASP A 68 11.27 -10.59 -0.67
N ASP A 69 10.79 -11.81 -0.90
CA ASP A 69 9.40 -12.11 -1.31
C ASP A 69 8.38 -12.00 -0.17
N GLN A 70 8.84 -11.76 1.06
CA GLN A 70 8.02 -11.68 2.28
C GLN A 70 8.12 -10.33 3.01
N ARG A 71 8.87 -9.37 2.47
CA ARG A 71 9.09 -8.06 3.12
C ARG A 71 7.84 -7.20 3.20
N ILE A 72 6.88 -7.42 2.30
CA ILE A 72 5.61 -6.70 2.21
C ILE A 72 4.46 -7.68 2.33
N ALA A 73 3.45 -7.30 3.08
CA ALA A 73 2.19 -8.01 3.12
C ALA A 73 1.00 -7.05 3.09
N VAL A 74 -0.14 -7.59 2.72
CA VAL A 74 -1.43 -6.90 2.81
C VAL A 74 -2.25 -7.59 3.88
N ILE A 75 -2.90 -6.82 4.75
CA ILE A 75 -3.85 -7.37 5.71
C ILE A 75 -5.00 -8.04 4.95
N TYR A 76 -5.09 -9.35 5.10
CA TYR A 76 -6.05 -10.20 4.40
C TYR A 76 -7.05 -10.78 5.39
N ALA A 77 -8.24 -10.23 5.40
CA ALA A 77 -9.30 -10.63 6.32
C ALA A 77 -10.67 -10.58 5.62
N PRO A 78 -10.93 -11.47 4.61
CA PRO A 78 -12.11 -11.38 3.76
C PRO A 78 -13.42 -11.58 4.53
N SER A 79 -13.39 -12.33 5.62
CA SER A 79 -14.58 -12.60 6.44
C SER A 79 -14.92 -11.47 7.41
N THR A 80 -13.91 -10.92 8.10
CA THR A 80 -14.09 -9.94 9.18
C THR A 80 -13.78 -8.50 8.79
N GLY A 81 -12.96 -8.31 7.74
CA GLY A 81 -12.46 -7.00 7.29
C GLY A 81 -11.38 -6.41 8.18
N LYS A 82 -10.94 -7.13 9.20
CA LYS A 82 -9.95 -6.67 10.19
C LYS A 82 -9.18 -7.82 10.81
N CYS A 83 -7.99 -7.51 11.28
CA CYS A 83 -7.07 -8.42 11.95
C CYS A 83 -6.64 -7.80 13.29
N THR A 84 -6.42 -8.62 14.31
CA THR A 84 -5.96 -8.17 15.62
C THR A 84 -4.44 -8.21 15.69
N MET A 85 -3.82 -7.08 16.04
CA MET A 85 -2.38 -6.99 16.34
C MET A 85 -2.13 -7.06 17.84
N ARG A 86 -1.12 -7.81 18.26
CA ARG A 86 -0.82 -8.13 19.65
C ARG A 86 0.65 -7.84 19.99
N GLU A 87 0.92 -7.67 21.29
CA GLU A 87 2.29 -7.53 21.80
C GLU A 87 3.06 -8.86 21.80
N GLU A 88 2.35 -9.98 21.98
CA GLU A 88 2.94 -11.32 22.09
C GLU A 88 2.35 -12.30 21.07
N ALA A 89 3.15 -13.29 20.68
CA ALA A 89 2.75 -14.35 19.76
C ALA A 89 1.77 -15.36 20.42
N SER A 90 0.67 -14.87 20.91
CA SER A 90 -0.34 -15.65 21.64
C SER A 90 -1.74 -15.09 21.43
N LYS A 91 -2.74 -15.98 21.36
CA LYS A 91 -4.16 -15.58 21.35
C LYS A 91 -4.58 -14.83 22.62
N LYS A 92 -3.85 -15.02 23.71
CA LYS A 92 -4.06 -14.33 25.01
C LYS A 92 -3.19 -13.08 25.17
N GLY A 93 -2.24 -12.84 24.24
CA GLY A 93 -1.39 -11.67 24.25
C GLY A 93 -2.21 -10.39 24.21
N LYS A 94 -1.70 -9.34 24.85
CA LYS A 94 -2.35 -8.04 24.90
C LYS A 94 -2.57 -7.49 23.50
N ILE A 95 -3.78 -7.00 23.24
CA ILE A 95 -4.16 -6.38 21.97
C ILE A 95 -3.58 -4.98 21.92
N ILE A 96 -2.81 -4.68 20.89
CA ILE A 96 -2.30 -3.33 20.59
C ILE A 96 -3.36 -2.55 19.83
N MET A 97 -3.82 -3.10 18.70
CA MET A 97 -4.79 -2.44 17.83
C MET A 97 -5.44 -3.44 16.87
N THR A 98 -6.38 -2.93 16.09
CA THR A 98 -7.03 -3.64 15.00
C THR A 98 -6.54 -3.09 13.67
N CYS A 99 -6.00 -3.97 12.81
CA CYS A 99 -5.56 -3.66 11.46
C CYS A 99 -6.68 -3.87 10.46
N LYS A 100 -6.89 -2.93 9.55
CA LYS A 100 -7.94 -3.01 8.52
C LYS A 100 -7.46 -3.84 7.33
N ALA A 101 -8.32 -4.73 6.82
CA ALA A 101 -8.08 -5.46 5.59
C ALA A 101 -7.79 -4.51 4.43
N GLY A 102 -6.87 -4.91 3.55
CA GLY A 102 -6.45 -4.12 2.38
C GLY A 102 -5.31 -3.13 2.65
N ARG A 103 -4.94 -2.88 3.92
CA ARG A 103 -3.77 -2.07 4.24
C ARG A 103 -2.48 -2.83 3.99
N VAL A 104 -1.51 -2.13 3.41
CA VAL A 104 -0.17 -2.65 3.15
C VAL A 104 0.71 -2.42 4.36
N VAL A 105 1.47 -3.43 4.73
CA VAL A 105 2.34 -3.42 5.92
C VAL A 105 3.75 -3.85 5.57
N THR A 106 4.74 -3.30 6.28
CA THR A 106 6.12 -3.80 6.26
C THR A 106 6.22 -5.00 7.19
N VAL A 107 6.93 -6.02 6.74
CA VAL A 107 7.20 -7.23 7.51
C VAL A 107 8.61 -7.14 8.07
N LEU A 108 8.74 -7.37 9.38
CA LEU A 108 10.02 -7.35 10.08
C LEU A 108 10.56 -8.76 10.33
N ARG A 109 9.67 -9.71 10.57
CA ARG A 109 10.04 -11.11 10.82
C ARG A 109 8.84 -12.02 10.61
N VAL A 110 9.01 -13.05 9.80
CA VAL A 110 8.03 -14.12 9.62
C VAL A 110 8.27 -15.22 10.65
N GLY A 111 7.26 -15.57 11.42
CA GLY A 111 7.29 -16.69 12.34
C GLY A 111 6.32 -17.81 11.90
N ASP A 112 6.31 -18.93 12.61
CA ASP A 112 5.50 -20.11 12.23
C ASP A 112 4.00 -19.84 12.24
N VAL A 113 3.52 -19.04 13.19
CA VAL A 113 2.08 -18.75 13.40
C VAL A 113 1.78 -17.25 13.37
N TYR A 114 2.70 -16.44 13.87
CA TYR A 114 2.60 -14.99 13.96
C TYR A 114 3.76 -14.33 13.23
N THR A 115 3.45 -13.27 12.52
CA THR A 115 4.42 -12.43 11.82
C THR A 115 4.49 -11.06 12.50
N ARG A 116 5.71 -10.55 12.67
CA ARG A 116 5.98 -9.21 13.18
C ARG A 116 5.92 -8.21 12.03
N ILE A 117 5.06 -7.23 12.18
CA ILE A 117 4.80 -6.19 11.16
C ILE A 117 4.87 -4.80 11.75
N VAL A 118 4.95 -3.80 10.89
CA VAL A 118 4.62 -2.41 11.22
C VAL A 118 3.35 -2.02 10.45
N TYR A 119 2.34 -1.61 11.19
CA TYR A 119 1.08 -1.11 10.67
C TYR A 119 0.88 0.31 11.17
N ASP A 120 0.80 1.28 10.23
CA ASP A 120 0.60 2.69 10.55
C ASP A 120 1.58 3.20 11.63
N GLY A 121 2.87 2.83 11.49
CA GLY A 121 3.94 3.20 12.41
C GLY A 121 3.99 2.42 13.73
N VAL A 122 3.08 1.49 13.96
CA VAL A 122 3.03 0.67 15.17
C VAL A 122 3.50 -0.75 14.89
N GLU A 123 4.50 -1.19 15.65
CA GLU A 123 5.04 -2.55 15.56
C GLU A 123 4.21 -3.53 16.41
N GLY A 124 3.96 -4.71 15.88
CA GLY A 124 3.26 -5.77 16.60
C GLY A 124 3.19 -7.08 15.83
N LEU A 125 2.49 -8.05 16.40
CA LEU A 125 2.35 -9.41 15.92
C LEU A 125 0.92 -9.68 15.45
N VAL A 126 0.79 -10.19 14.23
CA VAL A 126 -0.48 -10.65 13.66
C VAL A 126 -0.40 -12.11 13.25
N LEU A 127 -1.53 -12.80 13.22
CA LEU A 127 -1.60 -14.16 12.69
C LEU A 127 -1.19 -14.19 11.21
N ASN A 128 -0.42 -15.18 10.80
CA ASN A 128 -0.04 -15.39 9.41
C ASN A 128 -1.27 -15.53 8.49
N SER A 129 -2.36 -16.11 9.00
CA SER A 129 -3.63 -16.22 8.27
C SER A 129 -4.32 -14.87 7.97
N CYS A 130 -3.86 -13.80 8.61
CA CYS A 130 -4.31 -12.42 8.36
C CYS A 130 -3.46 -11.69 7.32
N LEU A 131 -2.48 -12.34 6.73
CA LEU A 131 -1.55 -11.73 5.80
C LEU A 131 -1.58 -12.42 4.45
N LYS A 132 -1.48 -11.62 3.40
CA LYS A 132 -1.09 -12.06 2.06
C LYS A 132 0.23 -11.38 1.74
N PHE A 133 1.28 -12.18 1.58
CA PHE A 133 2.61 -11.68 1.23
C PHE A 133 2.67 -11.33 -0.25
N TYR A 134 3.45 -10.32 -0.57
CA TYR A 134 3.69 -9.87 -1.94
C TYR A 134 5.19 -9.65 -2.14
N GLU A 135 5.68 -10.11 -3.28
CA GLU A 135 6.93 -9.63 -3.83
C GLU A 135 6.70 -8.21 -4.35
N THR A 136 7.64 -7.30 -4.08
CA THR A 136 7.58 -5.95 -4.65
C THR A 136 7.92 -6.05 -6.13
N PRO A 137 7.02 -5.62 -7.03
CA PRO A 137 7.29 -5.69 -8.46
C PRO A 137 8.40 -4.70 -8.85
N ASP A 138 9.17 -5.07 -9.85
CA ASP A 138 10.10 -4.15 -10.50
C ASP A 138 9.33 -2.99 -11.17
N GLU A 139 10.02 -1.87 -11.43
CA GLU A 139 9.39 -0.66 -11.95
C GLU A 139 8.73 -0.86 -13.33
N ASP A 140 9.20 -1.81 -14.12
CA ASP A 140 8.66 -2.18 -15.41
C ASP A 140 7.54 -3.24 -15.36
N ALA A 141 7.25 -3.79 -14.18
CA ALA A 141 6.24 -4.82 -13.96
C ALA A 141 4.85 -4.27 -13.57
N PHE A 142 4.67 -2.96 -13.55
CA PHE A 142 3.39 -2.32 -13.30
C PHE A 142 3.27 -1.01 -14.08
N THR A 143 2.05 -0.49 -14.18
CA THR A 143 1.80 0.84 -14.74
C THR A 143 1.10 1.73 -13.72
N THR A 144 1.00 3.00 -14.03
CA THR A 144 0.30 3.98 -13.19
C THR A 144 -0.93 4.51 -13.91
N GLY A 145 -1.78 5.19 -13.19
CA GLY A 145 -2.98 5.78 -13.73
C GLY A 145 -3.75 6.61 -12.71
N LEU A 146 -4.94 6.99 -13.09
CA LEU A 146 -5.85 7.76 -12.27
C LEU A 146 -7.20 7.04 -12.13
N LEU A 147 -7.80 7.13 -10.96
CA LEU A 147 -9.21 6.78 -10.80
C LEU A 147 -10.06 7.75 -11.61
N SER A 148 -10.94 7.21 -12.42
CA SER A 148 -11.92 7.94 -13.22
C SER A 148 -13.31 7.37 -12.99
N ALA A 149 -14.36 8.16 -13.12
CA ALA A 149 -15.72 7.66 -13.14
C ALA A 149 -16.24 7.78 -14.57
N LYS A 150 -16.55 6.64 -15.19
CA LYS A 150 -17.07 6.60 -16.56
C LYS A 150 -18.29 7.52 -16.70
N GLY A 151 -18.18 8.50 -17.58
CA GLY A 151 -19.26 9.45 -17.90
C GLY A 151 -19.55 10.50 -16.83
N LYS A 152 -18.71 10.65 -15.79
CA LYS A 152 -18.88 11.69 -14.76
C LYS A 152 -17.70 12.65 -14.79
N THR A 153 -17.98 13.92 -15.06
CA THR A 153 -17.02 15.04 -14.97
C THR A 153 -16.92 15.63 -13.56
N ASN A 154 -17.70 15.09 -12.61
CA ASN A 154 -17.79 15.63 -11.26
C ASN A 154 -16.60 15.17 -10.41
N THR A 155 -15.76 16.10 -10.00
CA THR A 155 -14.58 15.89 -9.14
C THR A 155 -14.90 15.38 -7.72
N THR A 156 -16.17 15.36 -7.32
CA THR A 156 -16.62 14.77 -6.03
C THR A 156 -17.03 13.31 -6.14
N ALA A 157 -17.07 12.74 -7.36
CA ALA A 157 -17.40 11.33 -7.56
C ALA A 157 -16.36 10.43 -6.86
N THR A 158 -16.82 9.29 -6.36
CA THR A 158 -15.96 8.27 -5.72
C THR A 158 -16.07 6.95 -6.44
N VAL A 159 -14.99 6.18 -6.38
CA VAL A 159 -14.88 4.80 -6.88
C VAL A 159 -14.64 3.87 -5.71
N SER A 160 -15.33 2.74 -5.68
CA SER A 160 -15.16 1.73 -4.64
C SER A 160 -13.96 0.83 -4.93
N VAL A 161 -13.15 0.60 -3.89
CA VAL A 161 -12.05 -0.37 -3.89
C VAL A 161 -12.48 -1.58 -3.07
N TYR A 162 -12.26 -2.78 -3.59
CA TYR A 162 -12.68 -4.04 -2.98
C TYR A 162 -11.49 -4.92 -2.64
N GLN A 163 -11.64 -5.77 -1.62
CA GLN A 163 -10.58 -6.70 -1.22
C GLN A 163 -10.36 -7.82 -2.25
N LEU A 164 -11.43 -8.28 -2.89
CA LEU A 164 -11.41 -9.37 -3.88
C LEU A 164 -12.39 -9.06 -5.01
N THR A 165 -12.13 -9.58 -6.21
CA THR A 165 -12.99 -9.39 -7.38
C THR A 165 -14.40 -9.97 -7.21
N LYS A 166 -14.54 -11.03 -6.41
CA LYS A 166 -15.81 -11.71 -6.12
C LYS A 166 -16.39 -11.35 -4.74
N SER A 167 -15.72 -10.50 -3.99
CA SER A 167 -16.15 -10.10 -2.65
C SER A 167 -17.05 -8.87 -2.71
N ARG A 168 -18.07 -8.87 -1.85
CA ARG A 168 -18.85 -7.65 -1.58
C ARG A 168 -18.18 -6.73 -0.56
N ARG A 169 -17.01 -7.13 -0.03
CA ARG A 169 -16.28 -6.34 0.96
C ARG A 169 -15.55 -5.19 0.29
N ARG A 170 -16.16 -4.02 0.40
CA ARG A 170 -15.53 -2.77 0.02
C ARG A 170 -14.51 -2.37 1.08
N LEU A 171 -13.31 -2.02 0.65
CA LEU A 171 -12.27 -1.47 1.51
C LEU A 171 -12.56 0.01 1.79
N ASP A 172 -12.74 0.78 0.71
CA ASP A 172 -13.00 2.21 0.81
C ASP A 172 -13.69 2.75 -0.46
N LYS A 173 -14.07 4.02 -0.39
CA LYS A 173 -14.49 4.86 -1.53
C LYS A 173 -13.47 5.96 -1.73
N ILE A 174 -12.81 5.93 -2.87
CA ILE A 174 -11.74 6.87 -3.21
C ILE A 174 -12.24 7.88 -4.22
N ARG A 175 -11.86 9.13 -4.07
CA ARG A 175 -12.23 10.20 -5.01
C ARG A 175 -11.62 9.95 -6.38
N VAL A 176 -12.38 10.29 -7.42
CA VAL A 176 -11.90 10.38 -8.79
C VAL A 176 -10.71 11.33 -8.87
N GLY A 177 -9.72 10.98 -9.71
CA GLY A 177 -8.46 11.71 -9.83
C GLY A 177 -7.36 11.24 -8.88
N ALA A 178 -7.65 10.31 -7.96
CA ALA A 178 -6.61 9.69 -7.14
C ALA A 178 -5.63 8.91 -8.02
N TYR A 179 -4.35 9.09 -7.74
CA TYR A 179 -3.26 8.35 -8.37
C TYR A 179 -3.23 6.91 -7.89
N LEU A 180 -2.96 5.97 -8.79
CA LEU A 180 -2.85 4.55 -8.47
C LEU A 180 -1.73 3.87 -9.27
N ALA A 181 -1.22 2.78 -8.71
CA ALA A 181 -0.42 1.81 -9.43
C ALA A 181 -1.28 0.60 -9.77
N VAL A 182 -1.12 0.07 -10.98
CA VAL A 182 -1.87 -1.07 -11.52
C VAL A 182 -0.90 -2.19 -11.83
N MET A 183 -1.07 -3.33 -11.15
CA MET A 183 -0.15 -4.46 -11.21
C MET A 183 -0.66 -5.59 -12.10
N ASP A 184 -1.97 -5.81 -12.13
CA ASP A 184 -2.54 -6.93 -12.87
C ASP A 184 -3.99 -6.63 -13.30
N LYS A 185 -4.48 -7.43 -14.25
CA LYS A 185 -5.86 -7.42 -14.72
C LYS A 185 -6.50 -8.79 -14.56
N VAL A 186 -7.55 -8.85 -13.76
CA VAL A 186 -8.34 -10.07 -13.52
C VAL A 186 -9.76 -9.86 -14.04
N GLY A 187 -10.04 -10.31 -15.26
CA GLY A 187 -11.33 -10.07 -15.92
C GLY A 187 -11.59 -8.58 -16.11
N GLU A 188 -12.66 -8.05 -15.53
CA GLU A 188 -13.05 -6.63 -15.57
C GLU A 188 -12.46 -5.81 -14.39
N TRP A 189 -11.44 -6.34 -13.69
CA TRP A 189 -10.86 -5.71 -12.51
C TRP A 189 -9.37 -5.47 -12.69
N TYR A 190 -8.89 -4.36 -12.18
CA TYR A 190 -7.47 -4.11 -11.96
C TYR A 190 -7.10 -4.34 -10.50
N GLU A 191 -5.98 -5.02 -10.27
CA GLU A 191 -5.30 -5.07 -8.96
C GLU A 191 -4.46 -3.82 -8.81
N VAL A 192 -4.71 -3.06 -7.75
CA VAL A 192 -4.17 -1.69 -7.61
C VAL A 192 -3.70 -1.36 -6.20
N ASP A 193 -2.71 -0.45 -6.15
CA ASP A 193 -2.43 0.36 -4.96
C ASP A 193 -3.08 1.73 -5.11
N VAL A 194 -3.84 2.17 -4.13
CA VAL A 194 -4.41 3.52 -4.08
C VAL A 194 -4.60 3.98 -2.64
N ASN A 195 -4.04 5.13 -2.28
CA ASN A 195 -4.15 5.74 -0.95
C ASN A 195 -3.83 4.78 0.23
N GLY A 196 -2.80 3.94 0.07
CA GLY A 196 -2.42 2.95 1.08
C GLY A 196 -3.32 1.71 1.16
N TRP A 197 -4.29 1.59 0.27
CA TRP A 197 -5.08 0.39 0.05
C TRP A 197 -4.51 -0.43 -1.09
N HIS A 198 -4.47 -1.74 -0.91
CA HIS A 198 -4.23 -2.71 -1.98
C HIS A 198 -5.50 -3.52 -2.21
N GLY A 199 -6.02 -3.50 -3.40
CA GLY A 199 -7.27 -4.18 -3.72
C GLY A 199 -7.63 -4.09 -5.20
N PHE A 200 -8.93 -4.20 -5.50
CA PHE A 200 -9.45 -4.30 -6.85
C PHE A 200 -10.42 -3.16 -7.16
N VAL A 201 -10.26 -2.59 -8.35
CA VAL A 201 -11.13 -1.55 -8.92
C VAL A 201 -11.61 -2.02 -10.29
N LYS A 202 -12.85 -1.74 -10.66
CA LYS A 202 -13.36 -2.00 -12.02
C LYS A 202 -12.50 -1.25 -13.04
N ASP A 203 -12.08 -1.94 -14.10
CA ASP A 203 -11.24 -1.37 -15.16
C ASP A 203 -11.89 -0.15 -15.83
N ALA A 204 -13.22 -0.13 -15.94
CA ALA A 204 -13.99 1.01 -16.46
C ALA A 204 -13.81 2.30 -15.62
N ASN A 205 -13.29 2.20 -14.40
CA ASN A 205 -13.05 3.32 -13.50
C ASN A 205 -11.56 3.71 -13.39
N VAL A 206 -10.73 3.28 -14.33
CA VAL A 206 -9.31 3.56 -14.36
C VAL A 206 -8.90 4.11 -15.71
N THR A 207 -8.12 5.18 -15.72
CA THR A 207 -7.42 5.67 -16.90
C THR A 207 -5.94 5.40 -16.70
N LEU A 208 -5.38 4.51 -17.51
CA LEU A 208 -3.96 4.13 -17.46
C LEU A 208 -3.09 5.16 -18.15
N ASP A 209 -1.89 5.41 -17.60
CA ASP A 209 -0.86 6.25 -18.23
C ASP A 209 -0.14 5.51 -19.37
N ALA A 210 -0.03 4.19 -19.26
CA ALA A 210 0.55 3.29 -20.26
C ALA A 210 -0.17 1.94 -20.21
N PRO A 211 -0.07 1.10 -21.28
CA PRO A 211 -0.56 -0.28 -21.22
C PRO A 211 0.06 -1.03 -20.03
N LEU A 212 -0.70 -2.01 -19.48
CA LEU A 212 -0.13 -2.95 -18.53
C LEU A 212 1.01 -3.71 -19.19
N PRO A 213 2.12 -3.93 -18.50
CA PRO A 213 3.16 -4.86 -18.93
C PRO A 213 2.59 -6.27 -19.15
N ASP A 214 3.19 -7.00 -20.09
CA ASP A 214 2.83 -8.39 -20.44
C ASP A 214 3.29 -9.37 -19.34
#